data_ae9dcc05d96bf1af95cac072adffc374
#
_entry.id   ae9dcc05d96bf1af95cac072adffc374
#
_cell.length_a   1.000
_cell.length_b   1.000
_cell.length_c   1.000
_cell.angle_alpha   90.00
_cell.angle_beta   90.00
_cell.angle_gamma   90.00
#
_symmetry.space_group_name_H-M   'P 1'
#
loop_
_entity.id
_entity.type
_entity.pdbx_description
1 polymer ?
#
loop_
_entity_poly.entity_id
_entity_poly.type
_entity_poly.pdbx_seq_one_letter_code
_entity_poly.pdbx_strand_id
1 'polypeptide(L)'
;MKRVFLLMAAALVTVVSCEQASNDEKPNEQPNENPILSTTTGSEMSISFIGETCDVEYTLTGVSEGKKPEASATEAWVKNVTVGESITFEVEQNTTTSARSATLKVWYADKSFEVALNQEAGLVPTVEFVAGALNGESLDPYAGLYNYSVVLSKNGITGWGVSHIREEEYYHFDIFSTEPYSDPLELPCGTYKYTHQDGEVNTFSYAYSVLLDATQGNPIIEYHFTKGAMKVTEDRIEVIVQLNNEAQDVHRIVYEGSRKLDYNEIPRPDYYTTLTEDYTINTTGGAMYMSYYGDFYGKGFGSWVVSVVPDGAGDLLTFDISTESTEYVESAVWGEYNCIIKEDDLQKGSFLAGDVDDNNQFVGSWYFVTDGQYYGNFDCAPLVGGKITIDNVDNSYIITLDCEDDLGNKITGTYTCMSCTTRDATKQ
;
A
#
# COMPACT_ATOMS: atom_id res chain seq x y z
N MET A 1 -33.43 -1.92 -1.57
CA MET A 1 -34.54 -2.05 -2.57
C MET A 1 -34.23 -3.26 -3.44
N LYS A 2 -35.01 -4.33 -3.28
CA LYS A 2 -34.85 -5.59 -4.03
C LYS A 2 -35.28 -5.38 -5.48
N ARG A 3 -34.41 -5.61 -6.45
CA ARG A 3 -34.80 -5.73 -7.87
C ARG A 3 -34.89 -7.22 -8.23
N VAL A 4 -36.10 -7.62 -8.55
CA VAL A 4 -36.47 -8.96 -9.04
C VAL A 4 -36.18 -8.98 -10.54
N PHE A 5 -35.37 -9.94 -10.98
CA PHE A 5 -35.23 -10.25 -12.40
C PHE A 5 -36.33 -11.22 -12.80
N LEU A 6 -37.13 -10.79 -13.76
CA LEU A 6 -38.25 -11.56 -14.34
C LEU A 6 -37.70 -12.39 -15.52
N LEU A 7 -37.65 -13.70 -15.38
CA LEU A 7 -37.40 -14.64 -16.49
C LEU A 7 -38.70 -14.78 -17.30
N MET A 8 -38.68 -14.38 -18.56
CA MET A 8 -39.74 -14.72 -19.53
C MET A 8 -39.48 -16.10 -20.10
N ALA A 9 -40.26 -17.07 -19.68
CA ALA A 9 -40.35 -18.36 -20.34
C ALA A 9 -41.37 -18.26 -21.50
N ALA A 10 -40.92 -18.44 -22.74
CA ALA A 10 -41.76 -18.56 -23.89
C ALA A 10 -42.23 -20.01 -23.97
N ALA A 11 -43.51 -20.25 -23.71
CA ALA A 11 -44.16 -21.55 -23.91
C ALA A 11 -44.53 -21.75 -25.40
N LEU A 12 -43.89 -22.71 -26.04
CA LEU A 12 -44.25 -23.15 -27.37
C LEU A 12 -45.33 -24.26 -27.23
N VAL A 13 -46.53 -23.96 -27.68
CA VAL A 13 -47.61 -24.93 -27.76
C VAL A 13 -47.42 -25.78 -29.02
N THR A 14 -47.08 -27.02 -28.88
CA THR A 14 -47.12 -28.02 -29.99
C THR A 14 -48.44 -28.75 -29.98
N VAL A 15 -49.16 -28.62 -31.06
CA VAL A 15 -50.39 -29.39 -31.37
C VAL A 15 -49.98 -30.82 -31.73
N VAL A 16 -50.44 -31.78 -30.95
CA VAL A 16 -50.27 -33.22 -31.25
C VAL A 16 -51.39 -33.64 -32.21
N SER A 17 -51.00 -34.01 -33.42
CA SER A 17 -51.86 -34.79 -34.34
C SER A 17 -51.45 -36.25 -34.24
N CYS A 18 -52.37 -37.10 -33.80
CA CYS A 18 -52.21 -38.54 -33.87
C CYS A 18 -52.48 -39.04 -35.32
N GLU A 19 -51.48 -39.69 -35.92
CA GLU A 19 -51.71 -40.66 -37.03
C GLU A 19 -50.96 -41.97 -36.78
N GLN A 20 -51.59 -43.02 -37.23
CA GLN A 20 -51.35 -44.43 -36.92
C GLN A 20 -50.01 -44.94 -37.42
N ALA A 21 -49.54 -45.96 -36.70
CA ALA A 21 -48.32 -46.71 -36.97
C ALA A 21 -48.30 -47.42 -38.33
N SER A 22 -47.20 -47.25 -39.06
CA SER A 22 -46.66 -48.28 -39.95
C SER A 22 -45.24 -48.61 -39.50
N ASN A 23 -44.98 -49.87 -39.17
CA ASN A 23 -43.67 -50.43 -38.94
C ASN A 23 -42.86 -50.38 -40.25
N ASP A 24 -42.01 -49.39 -40.39
CA ASP A 24 -40.85 -49.42 -41.23
C ASP A 24 -39.63 -49.18 -40.36
N GLU A 25 -38.77 -50.20 -40.23
CA GLU A 25 -37.46 -50.11 -39.67
C GLU A 25 -36.69 -49.03 -40.47
N LYS A 26 -36.65 -47.82 -39.92
CA LYS A 26 -35.69 -46.80 -40.42
C LYS A 26 -34.30 -47.30 -40.09
N PRO A 27 -33.34 -47.17 -41.03
CA PRO A 27 -31.94 -47.35 -40.73
C PRO A 27 -31.57 -46.39 -39.62
N ASN A 28 -30.82 -46.90 -38.67
CA ASN A 28 -30.21 -46.11 -37.60
C ASN A 28 -29.30 -45.05 -38.25
N GLU A 29 -29.86 -43.90 -38.61
CA GLU A 29 -29.09 -42.73 -39.00
C GLU A 29 -28.34 -42.29 -37.77
N GLN A 30 -27.10 -42.76 -37.61
CA GLN A 30 -26.14 -42.05 -36.75
C GLN A 30 -26.15 -40.58 -37.18
N PRO A 31 -26.34 -39.64 -36.26
CA PRO A 31 -26.22 -38.22 -36.59
C PRO A 31 -24.89 -38.07 -37.30
N ASN A 32 -24.90 -37.48 -38.48
CA ASN A 32 -23.69 -37.15 -39.21
C ASN A 32 -23.01 -36.02 -38.42
N GLU A 33 -22.22 -36.41 -37.43
CA GLU A 33 -21.54 -35.48 -36.50
C GLU A 33 -20.51 -34.73 -37.33
N ASN A 34 -20.84 -33.51 -37.74
CA ASN A 34 -19.88 -32.56 -38.27
C ASN A 34 -19.42 -31.67 -37.10
N PRO A 35 -18.33 -32.01 -36.41
CA PRO A 35 -17.89 -31.28 -35.24
C PRO A 35 -17.50 -29.88 -35.61
N ILE A 36 -17.87 -28.92 -34.74
CA ILE A 36 -17.39 -27.52 -34.78
C ILE A 36 -16.53 -27.32 -33.53
N LEU A 37 -15.26 -26.97 -33.76
CA LEU A 37 -14.30 -26.61 -32.71
C LEU A 37 -13.83 -25.19 -32.93
N SER A 38 -13.99 -24.33 -31.96
CA SER A 38 -13.56 -22.93 -32.01
C SER A 38 -13.20 -22.41 -30.63
N THR A 39 -12.48 -21.25 -30.56
CA THR A 39 -12.20 -20.56 -29.33
C THR A 39 -12.76 -19.14 -29.36
N THR A 40 -13.11 -18.60 -28.18
CA THR A 40 -13.50 -17.22 -27.95
C THR A 40 -12.36 -16.38 -27.36
N THR A 41 -11.30 -17.01 -26.87
CA THR A 41 -10.12 -16.31 -26.29
C THR A 41 -9.30 -15.50 -27.34
N GLY A 42 -9.49 -15.80 -28.64
CA GLY A 42 -8.72 -15.17 -29.71
C GLY A 42 -7.57 -16.06 -30.19
N SER A 43 -6.80 -15.55 -31.17
CA SER A 43 -5.69 -16.27 -31.80
C SER A 43 -4.34 -16.04 -31.11
N GLU A 44 -4.27 -15.13 -30.13
CA GLU A 44 -3.04 -14.82 -29.39
C GLU A 44 -3.34 -14.42 -27.94
N MET A 45 -2.39 -14.66 -27.06
CA MET A 45 -2.43 -14.33 -25.64
C MET A 45 -1.09 -13.73 -25.20
N SER A 46 -1.16 -12.59 -24.51
CA SER A 46 0.00 -11.95 -23.87
C SER A 46 0.15 -12.41 -22.44
N ILE A 47 1.33 -12.86 -22.07
CA ILE A 47 1.62 -13.51 -20.78
C ILE A 47 2.74 -12.76 -20.08
N SER A 48 2.59 -12.52 -18.78
CA SER A 48 3.62 -11.88 -17.96
C SER A 48 4.89 -12.73 -17.88
N PHE A 49 6.04 -12.06 -17.79
CA PHE A 49 7.33 -12.74 -17.64
C PHE A 49 7.43 -13.56 -16.34
N ILE A 50 6.71 -13.18 -15.27
CA ILE A 50 6.76 -13.89 -13.97
C ILE A 50 6.10 -15.27 -14.02
N GLY A 51 5.35 -15.53 -15.10
CA GLY A 51 4.60 -16.76 -15.30
C GLY A 51 3.26 -16.76 -14.54
N GLU A 52 2.28 -17.42 -15.13
CA GLU A 52 0.92 -17.45 -14.60
C GLU A 52 0.19 -18.71 -15.02
N THR A 53 -0.94 -19.01 -14.38
CA THR A 53 -1.90 -20.00 -14.86
C THR A 53 -2.81 -19.31 -15.85
N CYS A 54 -2.94 -19.90 -17.04
CA CYS A 54 -3.74 -19.39 -18.13
C CYS A 54 -4.87 -20.36 -18.46
N ASP A 55 -5.94 -19.82 -19.05
CA ASP A 55 -6.99 -20.63 -19.61
C ASP A 55 -7.44 -20.15 -21.00
N VAL A 56 -7.88 -21.08 -21.83
CA VAL A 56 -8.41 -20.83 -23.17
C VAL A 56 -9.80 -21.44 -23.26
N GLU A 57 -10.77 -20.59 -23.46
CA GLU A 57 -12.15 -20.97 -23.66
C GLU A 57 -12.36 -21.60 -25.04
N TYR A 58 -13.10 -22.70 -25.12
CA TYR A 58 -13.44 -23.32 -26.37
C TYR A 58 -14.91 -23.76 -26.46
N THR A 59 -15.36 -23.93 -27.70
CA THR A 59 -16.66 -24.51 -28.00
C THR A 59 -16.48 -25.76 -28.87
N LEU A 60 -17.07 -26.88 -28.46
CA LEU A 60 -17.11 -28.11 -29.23
C LEU A 60 -18.57 -28.59 -29.34
N THR A 61 -19.13 -28.59 -30.55
CA THR A 61 -20.50 -29.03 -30.83
C THR A 61 -20.54 -30.05 -31.94
N GLY A 62 -21.69 -30.72 -32.15
CA GLY A 62 -21.85 -31.75 -33.17
C GLY A 62 -21.13 -33.07 -32.82
N VAL A 63 -20.96 -33.33 -31.52
CA VAL A 63 -20.27 -34.51 -31.01
C VAL A 63 -21.14 -35.19 -29.95
N SER A 64 -20.85 -36.46 -29.64
CA SER A 64 -21.50 -37.19 -28.55
C SER A 64 -21.13 -36.56 -27.20
N GLU A 65 -22.09 -36.64 -26.26
CA GLU A 65 -21.90 -36.13 -24.91
C GLU A 65 -20.63 -36.67 -24.23
N GLY A 66 -19.89 -35.82 -23.51
CA GLY A 66 -18.69 -36.19 -22.80
C GLY A 66 -17.40 -36.23 -23.65
N LYS A 67 -17.48 -35.98 -24.96
CA LYS A 67 -16.29 -35.84 -25.81
C LYS A 67 -15.63 -34.48 -25.59
N LYS A 68 -14.31 -34.52 -25.54
CA LYS A 68 -13.47 -33.32 -25.36
C LYS A 68 -12.40 -33.25 -26.46
N PRO A 69 -11.87 -32.06 -26.78
CA PRO A 69 -10.70 -31.94 -27.65
C PRO A 69 -9.43 -32.42 -26.94
N GLU A 70 -8.35 -32.54 -27.70
CA GLU A 70 -7.00 -32.69 -27.18
C GLU A 70 -6.25 -31.35 -27.32
N ALA A 71 -5.26 -31.13 -26.46
CA ALA A 71 -4.44 -29.90 -26.50
C ALA A 71 -2.98 -30.23 -26.19
N SER A 72 -2.07 -29.49 -26.83
CA SER A 72 -0.65 -29.53 -26.51
C SER A 72 0.01 -28.18 -26.82
N ALA A 73 1.09 -27.85 -26.11
CA ALA A 73 1.93 -26.70 -26.41
C ALA A 73 3.23 -27.12 -27.10
N THR A 74 3.80 -26.23 -27.92
CA THR A 74 5.05 -26.50 -28.66
C THR A 74 6.29 -26.42 -27.77
N GLU A 75 6.23 -25.68 -26.69
CA GLU A 75 7.40 -25.36 -25.87
C GLU A 75 7.31 -25.93 -24.45
N ALA A 76 8.44 -26.39 -23.93
CA ALA A 76 8.53 -27.07 -22.65
C ALA A 76 8.26 -26.16 -21.44
N TRP A 77 8.29 -24.85 -21.58
CA TRP A 77 7.96 -23.90 -20.52
C TRP A 77 6.44 -23.68 -20.34
N VAL A 78 5.62 -24.26 -21.20
CA VAL A 78 4.17 -24.38 -21.01
C VAL A 78 3.89 -25.77 -20.42
N LYS A 79 3.41 -25.79 -19.19
CA LYS A 79 3.26 -27.01 -18.38
C LYS A 79 1.79 -27.34 -18.14
N ASN A 80 1.53 -28.57 -17.70
CA ASN A 80 0.29 -29.00 -17.10
C ASN A 80 -0.95 -28.68 -17.98
N VAL A 81 -0.82 -28.81 -19.31
CA VAL A 81 -1.93 -28.56 -20.22
C VAL A 81 -3.03 -29.60 -19.96
N THR A 82 -4.19 -29.13 -19.52
CA THR A 82 -5.35 -29.97 -19.20
C THR A 82 -6.57 -29.46 -19.93
N VAL A 83 -7.46 -30.40 -20.32
CA VAL A 83 -8.69 -30.11 -21.06
C VAL A 83 -9.89 -30.41 -20.16
N GLY A 84 -10.56 -29.35 -19.71
CA GLY A 84 -11.78 -29.38 -18.90
C GLY A 84 -12.97 -28.75 -19.61
N GLU A 85 -13.64 -27.85 -18.93
CA GLU A 85 -14.61 -26.91 -19.52
C GLU A 85 -13.90 -25.85 -20.35
N SER A 86 -12.70 -25.43 -19.89
CA SER A 86 -11.70 -24.70 -20.65
C SER A 86 -10.41 -25.52 -20.77
N ILE A 87 -9.42 -25.00 -21.49
CA ILE A 87 -8.08 -25.58 -21.57
C ILE A 87 -7.20 -24.76 -20.63
N THR A 88 -6.75 -25.37 -19.53
CA THR A 88 -5.90 -24.71 -18.54
C THR A 88 -4.45 -25.17 -18.68
N PHE A 89 -3.51 -24.28 -18.45
CA PHE A 89 -2.09 -24.57 -18.47
C PHE A 89 -1.31 -23.57 -17.61
N GLU A 90 -0.11 -23.99 -17.22
CA GLU A 90 0.81 -23.14 -16.45
C GLU A 90 1.94 -22.65 -17.36
N VAL A 91 2.33 -21.39 -17.20
CA VAL A 91 3.45 -20.79 -17.90
C VAL A 91 4.56 -20.52 -16.89
N GLU A 92 5.73 -21.10 -17.12
CA GLU A 92 6.91 -20.87 -16.29
C GLU A 92 7.45 -19.46 -16.46
N GLN A 93 8.08 -18.93 -15.41
CA GLN A 93 8.77 -17.64 -15.45
C GLN A 93 9.79 -17.58 -16.60
N ASN A 94 9.79 -16.46 -17.32
CA ASN A 94 10.85 -16.15 -18.27
C ASN A 94 12.00 -15.44 -17.55
N THR A 95 13.07 -16.14 -17.28
CA THR A 95 14.26 -15.61 -16.61
C THR A 95 15.28 -15.00 -17.56
N THR A 96 14.93 -14.86 -18.87
CA THR A 96 15.79 -14.28 -19.88
C THR A 96 15.34 -12.88 -20.28
N THR A 97 16.25 -12.05 -20.75
CA THR A 97 15.96 -10.69 -21.22
C THR A 97 15.34 -10.63 -22.61
N SER A 98 14.93 -11.77 -23.16
CA SER A 98 14.28 -11.86 -24.47
C SER A 98 12.85 -12.37 -24.31
N ALA A 99 11.90 -11.77 -25.00
CA ALA A 99 10.55 -12.31 -25.12
C ALA A 99 10.60 -13.68 -25.81
N ARG A 100 9.63 -14.54 -25.49
CA ARG A 100 9.53 -15.87 -26.09
C ARG A 100 8.09 -16.19 -26.47
N SER A 101 7.92 -17.10 -27.43
CA SER A 101 6.60 -17.48 -27.91
C SER A 101 6.46 -18.99 -27.98
N ALA A 102 5.23 -19.48 -27.78
CA ALA A 102 4.83 -20.86 -27.97
C ALA A 102 3.50 -20.89 -28.73
N THR A 103 3.11 -22.06 -29.21
CA THR A 103 1.80 -22.26 -29.79
C THR A 103 1.07 -23.33 -28.97
N LEU A 104 -0.12 -22.99 -28.48
CA LEU A 104 -1.09 -23.95 -27.97
C LEU A 104 -1.94 -24.43 -29.13
N LYS A 105 -1.82 -25.71 -29.45
CA LYS A 105 -2.63 -26.36 -30.48
C LYS A 105 -3.73 -27.19 -29.82
N VAL A 106 -4.95 -27.01 -30.31
CA VAL A 106 -6.14 -27.69 -29.83
C VAL A 106 -6.80 -28.37 -31.02
N TRP A 107 -7.18 -29.66 -30.86
CA TRP A 107 -7.78 -30.40 -31.97
C TRP A 107 -8.83 -31.42 -31.52
N TYR A 108 -9.75 -31.69 -32.41
CA TYR A 108 -10.72 -32.76 -32.31
C TYR A 108 -11.04 -33.28 -33.72
N ALA A 109 -10.76 -34.56 -33.97
CA ALA A 109 -10.85 -35.18 -35.29
C ALA A 109 -10.05 -34.40 -36.35
N ASP A 110 -10.72 -33.87 -37.38
CA ASP A 110 -10.13 -33.08 -38.47
C ASP A 110 -10.16 -31.54 -38.20
N LYS A 111 -10.71 -31.14 -37.07
CA LYS A 111 -10.83 -29.73 -36.68
C LYS A 111 -9.70 -29.34 -35.74
N SER A 112 -9.16 -28.11 -35.87
CA SER A 112 -8.18 -27.56 -34.93
C SER A 112 -8.20 -26.06 -34.95
N PHE A 113 -7.73 -25.46 -33.84
CA PHE A 113 -7.32 -24.05 -33.78
C PHE A 113 -6.00 -23.96 -33.05
N GLU A 114 -5.35 -22.82 -33.18
CA GLU A 114 -4.08 -22.51 -32.53
C GLU A 114 -4.18 -21.16 -31.84
N VAL A 115 -3.53 -21.05 -30.65
CA VAL A 115 -3.37 -19.79 -29.91
C VAL A 115 -1.88 -19.54 -29.75
N ALA A 116 -1.41 -18.38 -30.22
CA ALA A 116 -0.05 -17.94 -30.00
C ALA A 116 0.10 -17.43 -28.55
N LEU A 117 1.03 -18.00 -27.82
CA LEU A 117 1.35 -17.62 -26.44
C LEU A 117 2.61 -16.74 -26.48
N ASN A 118 2.45 -15.45 -26.21
CA ASN A 118 3.54 -14.46 -26.27
C ASN A 118 3.92 -14.04 -24.87
N GLN A 119 5.07 -14.51 -24.36
CA GLN A 119 5.56 -14.17 -23.04
C GLN A 119 6.58 -13.05 -23.09
N GLU A 120 6.41 -12.06 -22.25
CA GLU A 120 7.29 -10.89 -22.11
C GLU A 120 8.73 -11.28 -21.78
N ALA A 121 9.68 -10.39 -22.15
CA ALA A 121 11.06 -10.49 -21.72
C ALA A 121 11.17 -10.38 -20.21
N GLY A 122 11.89 -11.29 -19.58
CA GLY A 122 12.12 -11.32 -18.15
C GLY A 122 13.02 -10.18 -17.68
N LEU A 123 12.95 -9.92 -16.40
CA LEU A 123 13.88 -9.11 -15.64
C LEU A 123 14.86 -10.04 -14.93
N VAL A 124 16.15 -9.76 -15.01
CA VAL A 124 17.19 -10.53 -14.31
C VAL A 124 17.52 -9.83 -12.99
N PRO A 125 17.19 -10.41 -11.84
CA PRO A 125 17.43 -9.79 -10.55
C PRO A 125 18.91 -9.49 -10.31
N THR A 126 19.20 -8.27 -9.86
CA THR A 126 20.51 -7.84 -9.36
C THR A 126 20.55 -7.82 -7.83
N VAL A 127 19.36 -7.72 -7.20
CA VAL A 127 19.17 -7.72 -5.75
C VAL A 127 18.11 -8.75 -5.38
N GLU A 128 18.43 -9.58 -4.38
CA GLU A 128 17.49 -10.53 -3.76
C GLU A 128 17.08 -10.01 -2.39
N PHE A 129 15.78 -9.86 -2.15
CA PHE A 129 15.21 -9.42 -0.89
C PHE A 129 14.24 -10.48 -0.35
N VAL A 130 14.44 -10.89 0.89
CA VAL A 130 13.51 -11.79 1.58
C VAL A 130 12.71 -10.97 2.59
N ALA A 131 11.44 -10.80 2.30
CA ALA A 131 10.53 -10.14 3.21
C ALA A 131 10.14 -11.09 4.36
N GLY A 132 10.20 -10.60 5.58
CA GLY A 132 9.74 -11.30 6.78
C GLY A 132 8.35 -10.88 7.23
N ALA A 133 7.83 -9.78 6.66
CA ALA A 133 6.52 -9.24 7.00
C ALA A 133 5.74 -8.79 5.77
N LEU A 134 4.43 -9.01 5.83
CA LEU A 134 3.41 -8.51 4.92
C LEU A 134 2.42 -7.67 5.72
N ASN A 135 2.32 -6.39 5.39
CA ASN A 135 1.33 -5.49 5.96
C ASN A 135 0.44 -4.94 4.86
N GLY A 136 -0.77 -4.52 5.21
CA GLY A 136 -1.64 -3.92 4.21
C GLY A 136 -3.07 -3.70 4.68
N GLU A 137 -3.79 -2.94 3.89
CA GLU A 137 -5.19 -2.57 4.14
C GLU A 137 -5.98 -2.52 2.82
N SER A 138 -7.29 -2.48 2.96
CA SER A 138 -8.19 -2.14 1.85
C SER A 138 -8.33 -0.63 1.76
N LEU A 139 -8.17 -0.10 0.57
CA LEU A 139 -8.49 1.28 0.23
C LEU A 139 -9.90 1.39 -0.36
N ASP A 140 -10.40 2.60 -0.54
CA ASP A 140 -11.66 2.82 -1.22
C ASP A 140 -11.62 2.26 -2.66
N PRO A 141 -12.67 1.55 -3.13
CA PRO A 141 -12.71 1.03 -4.49
C PRO A 141 -12.54 2.15 -5.53
N TYR A 142 -11.70 1.90 -6.53
CA TYR A 142 -11.42 2.85 -7.60
C TYR A 142 -11.70 2.23 -8.98
N ALA A 143 -12.32 2.99 -9.87
CA ALA A 143 -12.69 2.55 -11.23
C ALA A 143 -13.53 1.25 -11.30
N GLY A 144 -14.25 0.91 -10.21
CA GLY A 144 -15.03 -0.32 -10.11
C GLY A 144 -14.21 -1.55 -9.70
N LEU A 145 -12.97 -1.37 -9.30
CA LEU A 145 -12.07 -2.41 -8.79
C LEU A 145 -11.85 -2.22 -7.29
N TYR A 146 -11.53 -3.33 -6.62
CA TYR A 146 -11.06 -3.32 -5.24
C TYR A 146 -9.59 -2.94 -5.20
N ASN A 147 -9.23 -2.06 -4.28
CA ASN A 147 -7.89 -1.50 -4.16
C ASN A 147 -7.24 -1.92 -2.84
N TYR A 148 -6.02 -2.41 -2.90
CA TYR A 148 -5.24 -2.90 -1.76
C TYR A 148 -3.92 -2.14 -1.67
N SER A 149 -3.65 -1.55 -0.51
CA SER A 149 -2.31 -1.06 -0.16
C SER A 149 -1.54 -2.19 0.50
N VAL A 150 -0.38 -2.53 -0.02
CA VAL A 150 0.45 -3.66 0.43
C VAL A 150 1.87 -3.20 0.65
N VAL A 151 2.47 -3.64 1.76
CA VAL A 151 3.88 -3.37 2.07
C VAL A 151 4.59 -4.68 2.41
N LEU A 152 5.68 -4.93 1.71
CA LEU A 152 6.62 -5.99 2.02
C LEU A 152 7.88 -5.39 2.64
N SER A 153 8.27 -5.88 3.81
CA SER A 153 9.45 -5.42 4.53
C SER A 153 10.13 -6.58 5.28
N LYS A 154 11.28 -6.33 5.87
CA LYS A 154 12.01 -7.37 6.61
C LYS A 154 11.39 -7.64 7.97
N ASN A 155 11.03 -6.60 8.73
CA ASN A 155 10.57 -6.73 10.12
C ASN A 155 9.15 -6.17 10.34
N GLY A 156 8.46 -5.71 9.30
CA GLY A 156 7.16 -5.06 9.39
C GLY A 156 7.28 -3.55 9.46
N ILE A 157 6.12 -2.89 9.39
CA ILE A 157 6.03 -1.44 9.55
C ILE A 157 5.91 -1.16 11.04
N THR A 158 6.74 -0.28 11.57
CA THR A 158 6.63 0.18 12.95
C THR A 158 6.01 1.56 12.97
N GLY A 159 4.75 1.65 13.35
CA GLY A 159 4.02 2.92 13.41
C GLY A 159 3.51 3.40 12.05
N TRP A 160 2.50 4.23 12.11
CA TRP A 160 1.91 4.87 10.95
C TRP A 160 2.64 6.15 10.58
N GLY A 161 2.67 6.35 9.30
CA GLY A 161 3.30 7.55 8.78
C GLY A 161 4.81 7.50 8.90
N VAL A 162 5.40 8.15 8.12
CA VAL A 162 6.70 8.43 7.61
C VAL A 162 7.86 8.38 8.61
N SER A 163 7.60 8.47 9.89
CA SER A 163 8.62 8.74 10.91
C SER A 163 9.28 7.49 11.49
N HIS A 164 8.81 6.28 11.12
CA HIS A 164 9.25 5.07 11.80
C HIS A 164 9.90 4.02 10.91
N ILE A 165 10.15 4.36 9.65
CA ILE A 165 10.92 3.53 8.73
C ILE A 165 12.39 3.72 9.09
N ARG A 166 13.00 2.69 9.70
CA ARG A 166 14.39 2.77 10.16
C ARG A 166 15.21 1.68 9.51
N GLU A 167 16.37 2.07 8.96
CA GLU A 167 17.43 1.18 8.52
C GLU A 167 16.96 -0.03 7.68
N GLU A 168 15.83 0.11 6.99
CA GLU A 168 15.19 -0.95 6.21
C GLU A 168 14.73 -0.48 4.83
N GLU A 169 14.36 -1.45 4.00
CA GLU A 169 13.69 -1.26 2.71
C GLU A 169 12.22 -1.65 2.83
N TYR A 170 11.34 -0.79 2.32
CA TYR A 170 9.89 -0.97 2.33
C TYR A 170 9.36 -0.93 0.90
N TYR A 171 8.85 -2.05 0.42
CA TYR A 171 8.28 -2.17 -0.93
C TYR A 171 6.77 -1.99 -0.84
N HIS A 172 6.31 -0.83 -1.26
CA HIS A 172 4.89 -0.47 -1.31
C HIS A 172 4.30 -0.83 -2.65
N PHE A 173 3.07 -1.34 -2.63
CA PHE A 173 2.31 -1.69 -3.83
C PHE A 173 0.85 -1.24 -3.67
N ASP A 174 0.36 -0.51 -4.65
CA ASP A 174 -1.04 -0.12 -4.81
C ASP A 174 -1.68 -1.05 -5.85
N ILE A 175 -2.47 -2.02 -5.38
CA ILE A 175 -2.90 -3.19 -6.15
C ILE A 175 -4.39 -3.08 -6.48
N PHE A 176 -4.74 -3.30 -7.74
CA PHE A 176 -6.13 -3.33 -8.23
C PHE A 176 -6.56 -4.74 -8.64
N SER A 177 -7.69 -5.20 -8.10
CA SER A 177 -8.24 -6.53 -8.35
C SER A 177 -9.75 -6.49 -8.57
N THR A 178 -10.28 -7.48 -9.27
CA THR A 178 -11.73 -7.75 -9.37
C THR A 178 -12.27 -8.50 -8.16
N GLU A 179 -11.39 -9.14 -7.37
CA GLU A 179 -11.79 -9.92 -6.21
C GLU A 179 -12.22 -9.00 -5.06
N PRO A 180 -13.40 -9.25 -4.46
CA PRO A 180 -13.89 -8.45 -3.34
C PRO A 180 -13.04 -8.66 -2.08
N TYR A 181 -13.07 -7.65 -1.19
CA TYR A 181 -12.42 -7.75 0.11
C TYR A 181 -12.98 -8.93 0.90
N SER A 182 -12.08 -9.79 1.38
CA SER A 182 -12.40 -10.91 2.26
C SER A 182 -12.43 -10.48 3.74
N ASP A 183 -13.01 -11.33 4.61
CA ASP A 183 -12.95 -11.16 6.06
C ASP A 183 -12.51 -12.50 6.69
N PRO A 184 -11.29 -12.61 7.24
CA PRO A 184 -10.24 -11.57 7.33
C PRO A 184 -9.76 -11.09 5.96
N LEU A 185 -9.22 -9.85 5.90
CA LEU A 185 -8.70 -9.26 4.67
C LEU A 185 -7.47 -10.04 4.20
N GLU A 186 -7.48 -10.48 2.96
CA GLU A 186 -6.37 -11.19 2.33
C GLU A 186 -6.06 -10.61 0.95
N LEU A 187 -4.77 -10.56 0.59
CA LEU A 187 -4.40 -10.21 -0.78
C LEU A 187 -4.84 -11.32 -1.73
N PRO A 188 -5.64 -11.03 -2.78
CA PRO A 188 -6.11 -12.05 -3.71
C PRO A 188 -4.97 -12.77 -4.44
N CYS A 189 -5.11 -14.09 -4.62
CA CYS A 189 -4.19 -14.84 -5.46
C CYS A 189 -4.29 -14.39 -6.92
N GLY A 190 -3.16 -14.34 -7.61
CA GLY A 190 -3.13 -13.93 -9.02
C GLY A 190 -1.77 -13.42 -9.46
N THR A 191 -1.73 -12.94 -10.69
CA THR A 191 -0.58 -12.25 -11.25
C THR A 191 -0.95 -10.80 -11.50
N TYR A 192 -0.15 -9.88 -10.97
CA TYR A 192 -0.33 -8.44 -11.08
C TYR A 192 0.83 -7.84 -11.89
N LYS A 193 0.50 -6.96 -12.83
CA LYS A 193 1.49 -6.31 -13.70
C LYS A 193 1.67 -4.86 -13.30
N TYR A 194 2.88 -4.37 -13.43
CA TYR A 194 3.15 -2.95 -13.28
C TYR A 194 2.47 -2.14 -14.39
N THR A 195 1.86 -1.02 -14.04
CA THR A 195 1.25 -0.08 -14.97
C THR A 195 1.50 1.38 -14.59
N HIS A 196 1.47 2.28 -15.57
CA HIS A 196 1.45 3.73 -15.34
C HIS A 196 0.04 4.29 -15.14
N GLN A 197 -1.00 3.46 -15.21
CA GLN A 197 -2.39 3.86 -15.10
C GLN A 197 -3.03 3.25 -13.85
N ASP A 198 -3.69 4.06 -13.04
CA ASP A 198 -4.44 3.57 -11.90
C ASP A 198 -5.76 2.94 -12.37
N GLY A 199 -6.22 1.92 -11.64
CA GLY A 199 -7.51 1.29 -11.88
C GLY A 199 -7.57 0.35 -13.09
N GLU A 200 -6.47 -0.28 -13.46
CA GLU A 200 -6.44 -1.40 -14.39
C GLU A 200 -6.51 -2.74 -13.63
N VAL A 201 -7.21 -3.72 -14.21
CA VAL A 201 -7.42 -5.03 -13.58
C VAL A 201 -6.11 -5.81 -13.44
N ASN A 202 -5.87 -6.38 -12.27
CA ASN A 202 -4.69 -7.18 -11.94
C ASN A 202 -3.38 -6.45 -12.20
N THR A 203 -3.31 -5.22 -11.69
CA THR A 203 -2.11 -4.38 -11.78
C THR A 203 -1.69 -3.81 -10.44
N PHE A 204 -0.47 -3.30 -10.39
CA PHE A 204 -0.03 -2.35 -9.36
C PHE A 204 0.48 -1.07 -10.04
N SER A 205 0.12 0.07 -9.46
CA SER A 205 0.24 1.36 -10.14
C SER A 205 1.56 2.08 -9.87
N TYR A 206 2.01 2.89 -10.82
CA TYR A 206 3.20 3.75 -10.69
C TYR A 206 3.09 4.76 -9.55
N ALA A 207 1.92 5.37 -9.36
CA ALA A 207 1.77 6.54 -8.49
C ALA A 207 2.06 6.24 -7.02
N TYR A 208 1.68 5.03 -6.57
CA TYR A 208 1.75 4.64 -5.16
C TYR A 208 2.52 3.34 -4.92
N SER A 209 3.20 2.82 -5.96
CA SER A 209 4.07 1.65 -5.82
C SER A 209 5.52 2.07 -5.92
N VAL A 210 6.23 1.97 -4.79
CA VAL A 210 7.58 2.51 -4.61
C VAL A 210 8.41 1.62 -3.68
N LEU A 211 9.73 1.72 -3.81
CA LEU A 211 10.65 1.33 -2.75
C LEU A 211 10.98 2.57 -1.92
N LEU A 212 10.72 2.51 -0.61
CA LEU A 212 11.25 3.45 0.37
C LEU A 212 12.51 2.84 1.00
N ASP A 213 13.66 3.38 0.64
CA ASP A 213 14.96 2.96 1.17
C ASP A 213 15.35 3.86 2.35
N ALA A 214 15.22 3.32 3.55
CA ALA A 214 15.64 3.94 4.80
C ALA A 214 16.92 3.31 5.38
N THR A 215 17.66 2.52 4.60
CA THR A 215 18.88 1.82 5.06
C THR A 215 19.99 2.77 5.52
N GLN A 216 19.98 4.01 5.04
CA GLN A 216 20.94 5.04 5.43
C GLN A 216 20.38 6.01 6.50
N GLY A 217 19.19 5.71 7.04
CA GLY A 217 18.49 6.61 7.94
C GLY A 217 17.77 7.72 7.17
N ASN A 218 17.96 8.98 7.55
CA ASN A 218 17.35 10.13 6.89
C ASN A 218 18.32 10.86 5.92
N PRO A 219 17.84 11.38 4.78
CA PRO A 219 16.46 11.24 4.28
C PRO A 219 16.18 9.84 3.74
N ILE A 220 14.92 9.42 3.83
CA ILE A 220 14.43 8.22 3.13
C ILE A 220 14.49 8.49 1.64
N ILE A 221 15.04 7.55 0.87
CA ILE A 221 15.12 7.67 -0.57
C ILE A 221 13.96 6.89 -1.19
N GLU A 222 13.17 7.57 -2.03
CA GLU A 222 12.08 6.97 -2.77
C GLU A 222 12.52 6.59 -4.19
N TYR A 223 12.30 5.33 -4.56
CA TYR A 223 12.52 4.84 -5.91
C TYR A 223 11.21 4.32 -6.49
N HIS A 224 10.76 4.92 -7.60
CA HIS A 224 9.65 4.38 -8.36
C HIS A 224 10.07 3.16 -9.17
N PHE A 225 9.10 2.30 -9.46
CA PHE A 225 9.33 1.19 -10.37
C PHE A 225 9.18 1.66 -11.83
N THR A 226 9.88 1.01 -12.75
CA THR A 226 9.80 1.27 -14.19
C THR A 226 9.20 0.09 -14.94
N LYS A 227 9.32 -1.11 -14.36
CA LYS A 227 8.75 -2.38 -14.84
C LYS A 227 8.54 -3.30 -13.65
N GLY A 228 7.68 -4.27 -13.81
CA GLY A 228 7.56 -5.30 -12.79
C GLY A 228 6.36 -6.21 -12.95
N ALA A 229 6.37 -7.26 -12.17
CA ALA A 229 5.24 -8.15 -11.98
C ALA A 229 5.30 -8.76 -10.59
N MET A 230 4.12 -9.09 -10.07
CA MET A 230 3.92 -9.77 -8.78
C MET A 230 3.09 -11.03 -9.03
N LYS A 231 3.48 -12.11 -8.38
CA LYS A 231 2.70 -13.36 -8.33
C LYS A 231 2.35 -13.66 -6.89
N VAL A 232 1.07 -13.82 -6.61
CA VAL A 232 0.49 -14.15 -5.30
C VAL A 232 -0.09 -15.55 -5.37
N THR A 233 0.33 -16.42 -4.47
CA THR A 233 -0.22 -17.75 -4.23
C THR A 233 -0.70 -17.85 -2.78
N GLU A 234 -1.26 -18.99 -2.36
CA GLU A 234 -1.82 -19.14 -1.00
C GLU A 234 -0.79 -18.91 0.12
N ASP A 235 0.48 -19.19 -0.12
CA ASP A 235 1.53 -19.17 0.89
C ASP A 235 2.79 -18.39 0.47
N ARG A 236 2.73 -17.70 -0.69
CA ARG A 236 3.90 -17.01 -1.23
C ARG A 236 3.52 -15.81 -2.08
N ILE A 237 4.28 -14.73 -1.90
CA ILE A 237 4.30 -13.56 -2.79
C ILE A 237 5.69 -13.45 -3.39
N GLU A 238 5.77 -13.36 -4.71
CA GLU A 238 7.02 -13.09 -5.42
C GLU A 238 6.84 -11.88 -6.31
N VAL A 239 7.71 -10.89 -6.15
CA VAL A 239 7.71 -9.66 -6.92
C VAL A 239 9.05 -9.49 -7.60
N ILE A 240 9.05 -9.11 -8.87
CA ILE A 240 10.26 -8.70 -9.58
C ILE A 240 9.98 -7.31 -10.17
N VAL A 241 10.75 -6.32 -9.73
CA VAL A 241 10.61 -4.92 -10.14
C VAL A 241 11.95 -4.32 -10.54
N GLN A 242 11.92 -3.41 -11.51
CA GLN A 242 13.08 -2.60 -11.89
C GLN A 242 12.90 -1.19 -11.34
N LEU A 243 13.92 -0.66 -10.67
CA LEU A 243 13.93 0.69 -10.10
C LEU A 243 14.29 1.75 -11.14
N ASN A 244 13.90 3.00 -10.86
CA ASN A 244 14.27 4.19 -11.65
C ASN A 244 15.62 4.79 -11.22
N ASN A 245 16.44 4.06 -10.45
CA ASN A 245 17.78 4.51 -10.07
C ASN A 245 18.76 4.48 -11.26
N GLU A 246 19.94 5.10 -11.10
CA GLU A 246 20.96 5.16 -12.18
C GLU A 246 21.40 3.77 -12.67
N ALA A 247 21.48 2.79 -11.75
CA ALA A 247 21.87 1.42 -12.06
C ALA A 247 20.75 0.61 -12.72
N GLN A 248 19.50 1.09 -12.67
CA GLN A 248 18.30 0.36 -13.09
C GLN A 248 18.22 -1.03 -12.42
N ASP A 249 18.51 -1.06 -11.11
CA ASP A 249 18.54 -2.29 -10.35
C ASP A 249 17.22 -3.04 -10.45
N VAL A 250 17.34 -4.36 -10.53
CA VAL A 250 16.20 -5.27 -10.55
C VAL A 250 16.15 -5.99 -9.22
N HIS A 251 15.12 -5.72 -8.46
CA HIS A 251 14.89 -6.35 -7.15
C HIS A 251 13.93 -7.53 -7.31
N ARG A 252 14.31 -8.67 -6.74
CA ARG A 252 13.41 -9.81 -6.54
C ARG A 252 13.06 -9.89 -5.06
N ILE A 253 11.80 -9.68 -4.75
CA ILE A 253 11.26 -9.71 -3.41
C ILE A 253 10.46 -11.00 -3.24
N VAL A 254 10.75 -11.76 -2.18
CA VAL A 254 10.06 -13.00 -1.85
C VAL A 254 9.55 -12.92 -0.41
N TYR A 255 8.26 -13.16 -0.24
CA TYR A 255 7.61 -13.38 1.04
C TYR A 255 7.00 -14.78 1.07
N GLU A 256 7.26 -15.54 2.13
CA GLU A 256 6.67 -16.86 2.38
C GLU A 256 5.87 -16.81 3.68
N GLY A 257 4.56 -16.97 3.58
CA GLY A 257 3.64 -16.90 4.71
C GLY A 257 2.20 -16.64 4.30
N SER A 258 1.37 -16.36 5.28
CA SER A 258 -0.04 -16.00 5.06
C SER A 258 -0.15 -14.70 4.27
N ARG A 259 -1.08 -14.65 3.34
CA ARG A 259 -1.41 -13.43 2.56
C ARG A 259 -2.42 -12.51 3.26
N LYS A 260 -2.68 -12.76 4.56
CA LYS A 260 -3.51 -11.87 5.38
C LYS A 260 -2.88 -10.49 5.46
N LEU A 261 -3.68 -9.46 5.20
CA LEU A 261 -3.30 -8.07 5.31
C LEU A 261 -3.79 -7.53 6.66
N ASP A 262 -2.88 -6.94 7.42
CA ASP A 262 -3.20 -6.36 8.71
C ASP A 262 -2.31 -5.15 9.00
N TYR A 263 -2.94 -3.99 9.15
CA TYR A 263 -2.27 -2.79 9.65
C TYR A 263 -2.48 -2.62 11.16
N ASN A 264 -3.59 -3.12 11.69
CA ASN A 264 -3.99 -2.88 13.06
C ASN A 264 -3.22 -3.72 14.08
N GLU A 265 -2.48 -4.74 13.63
CA GLU A 265 -1.65 -5.60 14.50
C GLU A 265 -0.18 -5.15 14.55
N ILE A 266 0.17 -3.99 13.97
CA ILE A 266 1.52 -3.45 14.08
C ILE A 266 1.70 -3.00 15.52
N PRO A 267 2.59 -3.63 16.29
CA PRO A 267 2.84 -3.20 17.65
C PRO A 267 3.40 -1.78 17.63
N ARG A 268 2.96 -0.94 18.58
CA ARG A 268 3.61 0.35 18.80
C ARG A 268 5.10 0.11 19.00
N PRO A 269 5.97 0.92 18.39
CA PRO A 269 7.40 0.83 18.65
C PRO A 269 7.68 1.13 20.13
N ASP A 270 8.73 0.55 20.67
CA ASP A 270 9.16 0.82 22.04
C ASP A 270 9.54 2.30 22.25
N TYR A 271 9.90 3.00 21.17
CA TYR A 271 10.24 4.42 21.15
C TYR A 271 10.00 5.02 19.75
N TYR A 272 9.80 6.33 19.72
CA TYR A 272 9.51 7.09 18.48
C TYR A 272 10.67 7.97 18.03
N THR A 273 11.65 8.27 18.91
CA THR A 273 12.80 9.09 18.53
C THR A 273 13.63 8.44 17.43
N THR A 274 14.11 9.25 16.49
CA THR A 274 15.13 8.87 15.50
C THR A 274 16.54 9.29 15.94
N LEU A 275 16.65 10.06 17.03
CA LEU A 275 17.94 10.48 17.55
C LEU A 275 18.70 9.28 18.15
N THR A 276 19.98 9.22 17.86
CA THR A 276 20.89 8.17 18.36
C THR A 276 21.83 8.66 19.46
N GLU A 277 21.84 9.97 19.72
CA GLU A 277 22.66 10.64 20.71
C GLU A 277 22.02 11.95 21.18
N ASP A 278 22.57 12.58 22.22
CA ASP A 278 22.13 13.87 22.72
C ASP A 278 22.18 14.93 21.62
N TYR A 279 21.15 15.78 21.55
CA TYR A 279 21.05 16.83 20.56
C TYR A 279 21.01 18.21 21.20
N THR A 280 21.76 19.17 20.64
CA THR A 280 21.78 20.54 21.13
C THR A 280 21.33 21.52 20.06
N ILE A 281 20.17 22.15 20.28
CA ILE A 281 19.64 23.20 19.44
C ILE A 281 20.38 24.50 19.69
N ASN A 282 20.85 25.14 18.63
CA ASN A 282 21.43 26.51 18.69
C ASN A 282 21.04 27.24 17.40
N THR A 283 19.75 27.54 17.28
CA THR A 283 19.15 28.09 16.06
C THR A 283 18.68 29.53 16.31
N THR A 284 18.97 30.42 15.38
CA THR A 284 18.48 31.81 15.38
C THR A 284 17.85 32.10 14.02
N GLY A 285 16.66 32.67 14.05
CA GLY A 285 15.86 32.96 12.86
C GLY A 285 14.52 32.23 12.90
N GLY A 286 13.77 32.33 11.80
CA GLY A 286 12.45 31.69 11.69
C GLY A 286 11.35 32.42 12.48
N ALA A 287 10.22 31.73 12.61
CA ALA A 287 9.00 32.30 13.18
C ALA A 287 8.40 31.38 14.26
N MET A 288 7.80 31.99 15.26
CA MET A 288 6.97 31.33 16.26
C MET A 288 5.50 31.52 15.90
N TYR A 289 4.74 30.43 15.94
CA TYR A 289 3.30 30.42 15.76
C TYR A 289 2.64 29.93 17.03
N MET A 290 1.63 30.64 17.51
CA MET A 290 0.91 30.29 18.74
C MET A 290 -0.58 30.22 18.46
N SER A 291 -1.18 29.08 18.67
CA SER A 291 -2.62 28.86 18.53
C SER A 291 -3.26 28.58 19.89
N TYR A 292 -4.25 29.38 20.26
CA TYR A 292 -4.99 29.26 21.49
C TYR A 292 -6.27 28.44 21.28
N TYR A 293 -6.52 27.45 22.16
CA TYR A 293 -7.67 26.54 22.09
C TYR A 293 -8.63 26.66 23.28
N GLY A 294 -8.52 27.71 24.09
CA GLY A 294 -9.35 27.86 25.31
C GLY A 294 -8.96 26.89 26.41
N ASP A 295 -9.94 26.56 27.25
CA ASP A 295 -9.80 25.48 28.23
C ASP A 295 -10.13 24.14 27.55
N PHE A 296 -9.27 23.71 26.61
CA PHE A 296 -9.48 22.53 25.76
C PHE A 296 -9.66 21.23 26.59
N TYR A 297 -8.89 21.11 27.65
CA TYR A 297 -8.90 19.94 28.54
C TYR A 297 -9.96 20.01 29.64
N GLY A 298 -10.71 21.13 29.77
CA GLY A 298 -11.73 21.30 30.80
C GLY A 298 -11.19 21.38 32.22
N LYS A 299 -9.93 21.82 32.41
CA LYS A 299 -9.21 21.79 33.68
C LYS A 299 -8.96 23.18 34.28
N GLY A 300 -9.50 24.23 33.68
CA GLY A 300 -9.42 25.60 34.18
C GLY A 300 -8.08 26.28 33.90
N PHE A 301 -7.42 25.92 32.80
CA PHE A 301 -6.23 26.60 32.28
C PHE A 301 -6.35 26.83 30.77
N GLY A 302 -5.53 27.74 30.21
CA GLY A 302 -5.49 27.98 28.77
C GLY A 302 -4.61 26.97 28.05
N SER A 303 -5.11 26.36 26.99
CA SER A 303 -4.35 25.42 26.15
C SER A 303 -3.83 26.12 24.91
N TRP A 304 -2.54 25.98 24.65
CA TRP A 304 -1.88 26.57 23.50
C TRP A 304 -1.00 25.54 22.78
N VAL A 305 -1.03 25.57 21.47
CA VAL A 305 -0.01 24.92 20.64
C VAL A 305 0.96 25.99 20.15
N VAL A 306 2.22 25.82 20.50
CA VAL A 306 3.34 26.72 20.12
C VAL A 306 4.23 25.97 19.15
N SER A 307 4.38 26.46 17.93
CA SER A 307 5.29 25.89 16.93
C SER A 307 6.39 26.89 16.59
N VAL A 308 7.60 26.38 16.47
CA VAL A 308 8.78 27.13 16.07
C VAL A 308 9.29 26.58 14.77
N VAL A 309 9.29 27.40 13.73
CA VAL A 309 9.57 26.99 12.35
C VAL A 309 10.81 27.75 11.85
N PRO A 310 11.84 27.04 11.33
CA PRO A 310 13.04 27.68 10.82
C PRO A 310 12.79 28.42 9.50
N ASP A 311 13.70 29.29 9.12
CA ASP A 311 13.75 29.92 7.80
C ASP A 311 14.37 28.93 6.79
N GLY A 312 13.59 27.99 6.25
CA GLY A 312 14.06 26.92 5.37
C GLY A 312 14.27 25.60 6.11
N ALA A 313 15.36 24.88 5.76
CA ALA A 313 15.69 23.62 6.43
C ALA A 313 16.21 23.85 7.84
N GLY A 314 15.91 22.94 8.78
CA GLY A 314 16.43 22.98 10.14
C GLY A 314 15.47 22.48 11.21
N ASP A 315 15.72 22.89 12.45
CA ASP A 315 14.98 22.47 13.64
C ASP A 315 13.56 23.06 13.66
N LEU A 316 12.57 22.21 13.77
CA LEU A 316 11.18 22.56 13.99
C LEU A 316 10.75 22.02 15.36
N LEU A 317 10.10 22.83 16.16
CA LEU A 317 9.59 22.44 17.46
C LEU A 317 8.09 22.68 17.53
N THR A 318 7.36 21.80 18.19
CA THR A 318 5.96 22.03 18.55
C THR A 318 5.73 21.64 20.01
N PHE A 319 4.96 22.45 20.72
CA PHE A 319 4.68 22.26 22.14
C PHE A 319 3.18 22.42 22.41
N ASP A 320 2.61 21.47 23.14
CA ASP A 320 1.27 21.58 23.70
C ASP A 320 1.40 22.00 25.16
N ILE A 321 1.13 23.27 25.44
CA ILE A 321 1.37 23.88 26.75
C ILE A 321 0.07 24.32 27.44
N SER A 322 0.08 24.24 28.77
CA SER A 322 -1.00 24.66 29.67
C SER A 322 -0.62 25.90 30.44
N THR A 323 -1.26 27.03 30.13
CA THR A 323 -0.95 28.34 30.72
C THR A 323 -1.80 28.66 31.95
N GLU A 324 -1.36 29.65 32.76
CA GLU A 324 -2.09 30.13 33.93
C GLU A 324 -3.45 30.75 33.58
N SER A 325 -3.53 31.44 32.43
CA SER A 325 -4.71 32.17 32.01
C SER A 325 -5.57 31.38 31.04
N THR A 326 -6.89 31.38 31.23
CA THR A 326 -7.90 30.91 30.29
C THR A 326 -8.33 31.99 29.28
N GLU A 327 -7.64 33.13 29.25
CA GLU A 327 -7.93 34.20 28.31
C GLU A 327 -6.94 34.18 27.16
N TYR A 328 -7.37 34.59 25.98
CA TYR A 328 -6.50 34.76 24.82
C TYR A 328 -5.57 35.97 25.02
N VAL A 329 -4.46 35.72 25.67
CA VAL A 329 -3.41 36.75 25.96
C VAL A 329 -2.06 36.16 25.64
N GLU A 330 -1.36 36.74 24.66
CA GLU A 330 -0.03 36.30 24.22
C GLU A 330 0.97 36.17 25.39
N SER A 331 1.00 37.13 26.29
CA SER A 331 1.91 37.11 27.44
C SER A 331 1.67 35.95 28.43
N ALA A 332 0.57 35.27 28.32
CA ALA A 332 0.31 34.06 29.14
C ALA A 332 1.19 32.86 28.73
N VAL A 333 1.79 32.90 27.53
CA VAL A 333 2.69 31.86 27.01
C VAL A 333 4.11 32.00 27.56
N TRP A 334 4.49 33.17 28.08
CA TRP A 334 5.83 33.38 28.67
C TRP A 334 5.95 32.71 30.03
N GLY A 335 6.90 31.80 30.15
CA GLY A 335 7.11 31.07 31.40
C GLY A 335 7.84 29.75 31.24
N GLU A 336 7.85 29.01 32.33
CA GLU A 336 8.47 27.70 32.43
C GLU A 336 7.39 26.61 32.44
N TYR A 337 7.63 25.55 31.66
CA TYR A 337 6.70 24.43 31.50
C TYR A 337 7.43 23.13 31.78
N ASN A 338 6.90 22.33 32.70
CA ASN A 338 7.43 21.01 33.02
C ASN A 338 6.69 19.93 32.27
N CYS A 339 7.38 18.87 31.86
CA CYS A 339 6.79 17.77 31.14
C CYS A 339 5.74 17.02 31.99
N ILE A 340 4.61 16.70 31.38
CA ILE A 340 3.59 15.78 31.91
C ILE A 340 3.29 14.72 30.87
N ILE A 341 3.37 13.45 31.25
CA ILE A 341 3.23 12.31 30.33
C ILE A 341 1.77 12.04 30.00
N LYS A 342 0.87 12.19 30.99
CA LYS A 342 -0.54 11.85 30.82
C LYS A 342 -1.40 13.09 30.78
N GLU A 343 -2.30 13.13 29.82
CA GLU A 343 -3.29 14.23 29.70
C GLU A 343 -4.08 14.46 31.00
N ASP A 344 -4.43 13.38 31.71
CA ASP A 344 -5.15 13.47 32.98
C ASP A 344 -4.38 14.22 34.08
N ASP A 345 -3.06 14.22 34.01
CA ASP A 345 -2.18 14.85 35.01
C ASP A 345 -1.81 16.30 34.62
N LEU A 346 -2.27 16.81 33.46
CA LEU A 346 -1.99 18.17 33.00
C LEU A 346 -2.42 19.22 34.02
N GLN A 347 -1.56 20.19 34.21
CA GLN A 347 -1.74 21.32 35.11
C GLN A 347 -1.16 22.60 34.53
N LYS A 348 -1.44 23.72 35.18
CA LYS A 348 -0.85 25.01 34.80
C LYS A 348 0.67 24.98 34.86
N GLY A 349 1.35 25.58 33.88
CA GLY A 349 2.78 25.54 33.76
C GLY A 349 3.35 24.18 33.36
N SER A 350 2.58 23.39 32.61
CA SER A 350 3.06 22.13 32.06
C SER A 350 2.98 22.10 30.54
N PHE A 351 3.75 21.20 29.94
CA PHE A 351 3.58 20.76 28.55
C PHE A 351 3.25 19.28 28.49
N LEU A 352 2.41 18.89 27.53
CA LEU A 352 2.08 17.50 27.28
C LEU A 352 3.22 16.81 26.54
N ALA A 353 3.66 15.66 27.05
CA ALA A 353 4.66 14.83 26.38
C ALA A 353 4.22 14.46 24.94
N GLY A 354 5.20 14.32 24.08
CA GLY A 354 4.97 13.82 22.72
C GLY A 354 4.56 12.36 22.74
N ASP A 355 3.53 12.01 21.98
CA ASP A 355 3.08 10.63 21.75
C ASP A 355 2.44 10.52 20.36
N VAL A 356 2.10 9.31 19.96
CA VAL A 356 1.33 9.01 18.75
C VAL A 356 -0.01 8.40 19.20
N ASP A 357 -1.12 9.02 18.79
CA ASP A 357 -2.45 8.56 19.16
C ASP A 357 -2.89 7.27 18.43
N ASP A 358 -4.07 6.75 18.74
CA ASP A 358 -4.62 5.54 18.12
C ASP A 358 -4.93 5.71 16.61
N ASN A 359 -4.95 6.95 16.11
CA ASN A 359 -5.09 7.28 14.69
C ASN A 359 -3.72 7.54 14.02
N ASN A 360 -2.62 7.22 14.72
CA ASN A 360 -1.24 7.46 14.28
C ASN A 360 -0.92 8.92 13.98
N GLN A 361 -1.55 9.85 14.71
CA GLN A 361 -1.25 11.27 14.64
C GLN A 361 -0.30 11.67 15.75
N PHE A 362 0.67 12.53 15.44
CA PHE A 362 1.53 13.13 16.44
C PHE A 362 0.73 14.04 17.37
N VAL A 363 0.79 13.79 18.65
CA VAL A 363 0.13 14.58 19.70
C VAL A 363 1.16 15.04 20.73
N GLY A 364 0.86 16.12 21.47
CA GLY A 364 1.75 16.68 22.48
C GLY A 364 2.95 17.41 21.88
N SER A 365 4.12 17.27 22.51
CA SER A 365 5.31 18.10 22.23
C SER A 365 6.41 17.32 21.54
N TRP A 366 6.93 17.88 20.44
CA TRP A 366 7.85 17.20 19.52
C TRP A 366 8.97 18.10 19.02
N TYR A 367 10.11 17.48 18.79
CA TYR A 367 11.19 17.97 17.92
C TYR A 367 11.12 17.28 16.57
N PHE A 368 11.32 18.04 15.49
CA PHE A 368 11.44 17.55 14.12
C PHE A 368 12.55 18.27 13.38
N VAL A 369 13.06 17.64 12.33
CA VAL A 369 13.85 18.34 11.31
C VAL A 369 12.96 18.56 10.08
N THR A 370 13.15 19.67 9.39
CA THR A 370 12.48 19.97 8.11
C THR A 370 13.48 20.38 7.04
N ASP A 371 13.22 20.05 5.79
CA ASP A 371 13.96 20.54 4.62
C ASP A 371 13.42 21.88 4.10
N GLY A 372 12.44 22.46 4.78
CA GLY A 372 11.75 23.68 4.41
C GLY A 372 10.49 23.47 3.54
N GLN A 373 10.22 22.25 3.08
CA GLN A 373 9.00 21.89 2.34
C GLN A 373 8.20 20.82 3.07
N TYR A 374 8.88 19.85 3.66
CA TYR A 374 8.27 18.68 4.31
C TYR A 374 8.83 18.54 5.72
N TYR A 375 7.96 18.17 6.65
CA TYR A 375 8.29 17.70 7.98
C TYR A 375 7.65 16.32 8.16
N GLY A 376 8.35 15.45 8.90
CA GLY A 376 7.88 14.08 9.14
C GLY A 376 8.66 12.98 8.40
N ASN A 377 9.47 13.33 7.38
CA ASN A 377 10.37 12.40 6.70
C ASN A 377 11.82 12.53 7.15
N PHE A 378 12.05 13.23 8.25
CA PHE A 378 13.37 13.60 8.78
C PHE A 378 13.46 13.20 10.25
N ASP A 379 14.59 13.52 10.88
CA ASP A 379 14.74 13.26 12.30
C ASP A 379 13.60 13.85 13.12
N CYS A 380 13.12 13.07 14.08
CA CYS A 380 12.10 13.48 15.03
C CYS A 380 12.36 12.88 16.41
N ALA A 381 11.83 13.53 17.44
CA ALA A 381 11.84 13.00 18.78
C ALA A 381 10.64 13.53 19.59
N PRO A 382 9.90 12.68 20.30
CA PRO A 382 8.93 13.13 21.27
C PRO A 382 9.68 13.75 22.47
N LEU A 383 9.19 14.85 22.99
CA LEU A 383 9.71 15.44 24.23
C LEU A 383 8.92 14.80 25.39
N VAL A 384 9.50 13.81 26.07
CA VAL A 384 8.81 13.05 27.12
C VAL A 384 9.30 13.31 28.54
N GLY A 385 10.27 14.22 28.68
CA GLY A 385 10.82 14.60 29.96
C GLY A 385 11.38 16.02 29.95
N GLY A 386 11.67 16.55 31.14
CA GLY A 386 12.38 17.81 31.30
C GLY A 386 11.49 19.04 31.28
N LYS A 387 12.05 20.15 30.74
CA LYS A 387 11.51 21.47 30.91
C LYS A 387 11.74 22.36 29.67
N ILE A 388 10.73 23.18 29.36
CA ILE A 388 10.79 24.23 28.34
C ILE A 388 10.59 25.58 29.00
N THR A 389 11.38 26.57 28.58
CA THR A 389 11.17 27.97 28.96
C THR A 389 10.92 28.79 27.70
N ILE A 390 9.88 29.62 27.72
CA ILE A 390 9.53 30.53 26.62
C ILE A 390 9.56 31.95 27.14
N ASP A 391 10.42 32.78 26.56
CA ASP A 391 10.64 34.18 26.95
C ASP A 391 10.49 35.12 25.75
N ASN A 392 10.18 36.40 26.07
CA ASN A 392 10.24 37.49 25.11
C ASN A 392 11.18 38.56 25.66
N VAL A 393 12.34 38.70 25.04
CA VAL A 393 13.38 39.67 25.43
C VAL A 393 13.68 40.53 24.22
N ASP A 394 13.48 41.86 24.36
CA ASP A 394 13.74 42.84 23.31
C ASP A 394 13.11 42.52 21.94
N ASN A 395 11.87 42.01 21.96
CA ASN A 395 11.13 41.52 20.82
C ASN A 395 11.74 40.28 20.13
N SER A 396 12.65 39.61 20.76
CA SER A 396 13.11 38.27 20.36
C SER A 396 12.40 37.22 21.22
N TYR A 397 11.90 36.19 20.58
CA TYR A 397 11.22 35.07 21.25
C TYR A 397 12.23 33.97 21.46
N ILE A 398 12.53 33.68 22.73
CA ILE A 398 13.60 32.77 23.11
C ILE A 398 12.97 31.51 23.73
N ILE A 399 13.23 30.36 23.14
CA ILE A 399 12.81 29.08 23.65
C ILE A 399 14.06 28.34 24.13
N THR A 400 14.10 27.98 25.41
CA THR A 400 15.19 27.19 25.99
C THR A 400 14.66 25.80 26.35
N LEU A 401 15.38 24.78 25.92
CA LEU A 401 15.06 23.39 26.16
C LEU A 401 16.06 22.74 27.11
N ASP A 402 15.54 21.95 28.02
CA ASP A 402 16.25 20.99 28.86
C ASP A 402 15.33 19.77 28.96
N CYS A 403 15.20 19.03 27.83
CA CYS A 403 14.24 17.97 27.62
C CYS A 403 14.95 16.62 27.41
N GLU A 404 14.14 15.56 27.42
CA GLU A 404 14.55 14.19 27.10
C GLU A 404 13.57 13.59 26.08
N ASP A 405 14.10 12.76 25.18
CA ASP A 405 13.29 11.93 24.32
C ASP A 405 12.95 10.56 24.97
N ASP A 406 12.22 9.72 24.26
CA ASP A 406 11.75 8.41 24.75
C ASP A 406 12.84 7.31 24.78
N LEU A 407 14.06 7.60 24.30
CA LEU A 407 15.27 6.78 24.53
C LEU A 407 16.16 7.34 25.64
N GLY A 408 15.84 8.52 26.18
CA GLY A 408 16.60 9.21 27.21
C GLY A 408 17.74 10.08 26.66
N ASN A 409 17.80 10.32 25.33
CA ASN A 409 18.71 11.31 24.78
C ASN A 409 18.27 12.71 25.21
N LYS A 410 19.23 13.57 25.52
CA LYS A 410 18.96 14.96 25.89
C LYS A 410 18.73 15.82 24.65
N ILE A 411 17.67 16.62 24.70
CA ILE A 411 17.38 17.67 23.71
C ILE A 411 17.46 18.99 24.43
N THR A 412 18.58 19.69 24.26
CA THR A 412 18.92 20.93 25.01
C THR A 412 19.20 22.08 24.08
N GLY A 413 19.35 23.26 24.65
CA GLY A 413 19.81 24.42 23.91
C GLY A 413 18.77 25.54 23.78
N THR A 414 18.98 26.41 22.81
CA THR A 414 18.17 27.62 22.66
C THR A 414 17.80 27.87 21.22
N TYR A 415 16.50 28.13 21.01
CA TYR A 415 16.00 28.63 19.74
C TYR A 415 15.56 30.09 19.88
N THR A 416 16.02 30.96 18.99
CA THR A 416 15.64 32.37 18.98
C THR A 416 14.87 32.70 17.72
N CYS A 417 13.59 33.06 17.86
CA CYS A 417 12.73 33.49 16.75
C CYS A 417 12.69 35.00 16.66
N MET A 418 12.62 35.52 15.43
CA MET A 418 12.59 36.95 15.14
C MET A 418 11.16 37.47 14.88
N SER A 419 10.19 36.61 14.81
CA SER A 419 8.79 36.97 14.60
C SER A 419 7.84 35.99 15.32
N CYS A 420 6.65 36.48 15.67
CA CYS A 420 5.59 35.65 16.25
C CYS A 420 4.25 36.00 15.61
N THR A 421 3.46 34.95 15.37
CA THR A 421 2.06 35.07 14.92
C THR A 421 1.17 34.33 15.90
N THR A 422 0.12 35.03 16.37
CA THR A 422 -0.87 34.40 17.29
C THR A 422 -2.22 34.26 16.64
N ARG A 423 -2.93 33.20 17.01
CA ARG A 423 -4.26 32.89 16.52
C ARG A 423 -5.17 32.40 17.65
N ASP A 424 -6.38 32.91 17.72
CA ASP A 424 -7.44 32.40 18.58
C ASP A 424 -8.26 31.36 17.78
N ALA A 425 -7.98 30.08 18.04
CA ALA A 425 -8.66 28.96 17.37
C ALA A 425 -10.08 28.68 17.93
N THR A 426 -10.47 29.31 19.07
CA THR A 426 -11.83 29.18 19.61
C THR A 426 -12.87 29.94 18.79
N LYS A 427 -12.45 30.80 17.86
CA LYS A 427 -13.31 31.66 17.03
C LYS A 427 -13.46 31.19 15.58
N GLN A 428 -13.15 29.93 15.31
CA GLN A 428 -13.29 29.35 13.96
C GLN A 428 -14.62 28.64 13.76
#